data_7208480a97494172fa53f7ae24adebe1
#
_entry.id   7208480a97494172fa53f7ae24adebe1
#
_cell.length_a   1.000
_cell.length_b   1.000
_cell.length_c   1.000
_cell.angle_alpha   90.00
_cell.angle_beta   90.00
_cell.angle_gamma   90.00
#
_symmetry.space_group_name_H-M   'P 1'
#
loop_
_entity.id
_entity.type
_entity.pdbx_description
1 polymer ?
#
loop_
_entity_poly.entity_id
_entity_poly.type
_entity_poly.pdbx_seq_one_letter_code
_entity_poly.pdbx_strand_id
1 'polypeptide(L)'
;MNESDWKKYSARLPLWRERYLAKQNARIARVLADPKKNHTERFWDALEEMEKEATTLHACLDRHSRSNMMISMLNMRAVGMINAEDLADFSEELQELVLQDRGKQG
;
A
#
# COMPACT_ATOMS: atom_id res chain seq x y z
N MET A 1 -15.96 7.76 -12.95
CA MET A 1 -15.84 7.00 -11.70
C MET A 1 -17.12 7.10 -10.92
N ASN A 2 -17.66 6.00 -10.41
CA ASN A 2 -18.94 6.06 -9.75
C ASN A 2 -18.84 6.38 -8.25
N GLU A 3 -19.90 6.96 -7.72
CA GLU A 3 -19.94 7.41 -6.33
C GLU A 3 -19.88 6.25 -5.33
N SER A 4 -20.42 5.10 -5.71
CA SER A 4 -20.35 3.91 -4.85
C SER A 4 -18.91 3.46 -4.63
N ASP A 5 -18.11 3.44 -5.70
CA ASP A 5 -16.68 3.08 -5.58
C ASP A 5 -15.93 4.06 -4.69
N TRP A 6 -16.21 5.36 -4.84
CA TRP A 6 -15.57 6.38 -4.02
C TRP A 6 -15.89 6.19 -2.52
N LYS A 7 -17.15 5.90 -2.21
CA LYS A 7 -17.57 5.68 -0.82
C LYS A 7 -16.91 4.46 -0.22
N LYS A 8 -16.83 3.37 -0.98
CA LYS A 8 -16.16 2.15 -0.52
C LYS A 8 -14.68 2.39 -0.29
N TYR A 9 -14.03 3.05 -1.23
CA TYR A 9 -12.62 3.39 -1.13
C TYR A 9 -12.34 4.21 0.14
N SER A 10 -13.09 5.29 0.33
CA SER A 10 -12.90 6.17 1.49
C SER A 10 -13.09 5.43 2.82
N ALA A 11 -14.10 4.55 2.88
CA ALA A 11 -14.37 3.79 4.10
C ALA A 11 -13.29 2.75 4.40
N ARG A 12 -12.68 2.18 3.38
CA ARG A 12 -11.71 1.08 3.54
C ARG A 12 -10.27 1.53 3.64
N LEU A 13 -9.97 2.74 3.21
CA LEU A 13 -8.60 3.25 3.21
C LEU A 13 -7.91 3.11 4.56
N PRO A 14 -8.51 3.51 5.69
CA PRO A 14 -7.86 3.33 6.99
C PRO A 14 -7.59 1.86 7.33
N LEU A 15 -8.49 0.96 6.95
CA LEU A 15 -8.31 -0.48 7.20
C LEU A 15 -7.15 -1.05 6.39
N TRP A 16 -7.05 -0.67 5.13
CA TRP A 16 -5.97 -1.10 4.25
C TRP A 16 -4.63 -0.58 4.75
N ARG A 17 -4.60 0.68 5.18
CA ARG A 17 -3.40 1.29 5.74
C ARG A 17 -2.93 0.53 6.99
N GLU A 18 -3.85 0.27 7.92
CA GLU A 18 -3.49 -0.43 9.16
C GLU A 18 -2.99 -1.84 8.87
N ARG A 19 -3.63 -2.55 7.95
CA ARG A 19 -3.20 -3.89 7.57
C ARG A 19 -1.81 -3.88 6.95
N TYR A 20 -1.57 -2.94 6.05
CA TYR A 20 -0.27 -2.82 5.39
C TYR A 20 0.82 -2.50 6.40
N LEU A 21 0.58 -1.51 7.27
CA LEU A 21 1.56 -1.10 8.26
C LEU A 21 1.84 -2.17 9.31
N ALA A 22 0.83 -2.97 9.66
CA ALA A 22 1.07 -4.08 10.58
C ALA A 22 2.15 -5.03 10.04
N LYS A 23 2.10 -5.34 8.75
CA LYS A 23 3.10 -6.18 8.11
C LYS A 23 4.47 -5.49 8.05
N GLN A 24 4.50 -4.23 7.66
CA GLN A 24 5.76 -3.51 7.54
C GLN A 24 6.41 -3.27 8.91
N ASN A 25 5.61 -2.93 9.92
CA ASN A 25 6.13 -2.76 11.28
C ASN A 25 6.74 -4.06 11.81
N ALA A 26 6.10 -5.19 11.56
CA ALA A 26 6.64 -6.48 11.97
C ALA A 26 7.96 -6.79 11.27
N ARG A 27 8.05 -6.47 9.97
CA ARG A 27 9.27 -6.66 9.19
C ARG A 27 10.41 -5.78 9.72
N ILE A 28 10.11 -4.52 10.00
CA ILE A 28 11.11 -3.55 10.49
C ILE A 28 11.56 -3.91 11.90
N ALA A 29 10.66 -4.43 12.73
CA ALA A 29 11.02 -4.91 14.07
C ALA A 29 12.06 -6.03 13.97
N ARG A 30 11.95 -6.90 12.96
CA ARG A 30 12.97 -7.95 12.76
C ARG A 30 14.32 -7.36 12.36
N VAL A 31 14.32 -6.27 11.60
CA VAL A 31 15.57 -5.57 11.27
C VAL A 31 16.24 -5.05 12.54
N LEU A 32 15.47 -4.46 13.45
CA LEU A 32 15.98 -3.96 14.73
C LEU A 32 16.49 -5.09 15.64
N ALA A 33 16.01 -6.31 15.44
CA ALA A 33 16.36 -7.45 16.29
C ALA A 33 17.40 -8.38 15.65
N ASP A 34 17.97 -8.05 14.50
CA ASP A 34 18.89 -8.92 13.78
C ASP A 34 20.15 -9.20 14.60
N PRO A 35 20.36 -10.46 15.07
CA PRO A 35 21.48 -10.77 15.93
C PRO A 35 22.85 -10.76 15.23
N LYS A 36 22.86 -10.71 13.90
CA LYS A 36 24.10 -10.68 13.11
C LYS A 36 24.69 -9.28 12.98
N LYS A 37 23.94 -8.27 13.44
CA LYS A 37 24.36 -6.88 13.30
C LYS A 37 24.46 -6.20 14.66
N ASN A 38 25.30 -5.19 14.77
CA ASN A 38 25.42 -4.40 15.99
C ASN A 38 24.25 -3.39 16.08
N HIS A 39 24.14 -2.71 17.22
CA HIS A 39 23.03 -1.78 17.44
C HIS A 39 23.03 -0.61 16.45
N THR A 40 24.21 -0.10 16.10
CA THR A 40 24.33 0.99 15.13
C THR A 40 23.78 0.57 13.77
N GLU A 41 24.20 -0.59 13.29
CA GLU A 41 23.73 -1.12 12.01
C GLU A 41 22.22 -1.37 12.02
N ARG A 42 21.71 -1.94 13.10
CA ARG A 42 20.28 -2.19 13.25
C ARG A 42 19.48 -0.89 13.15
N PHE A 43 19.95 0.14 13.82
CA PHE A 43 19.26 1.43 13.81
C PHE A 43 19.20 2.03 12.41
N TRP A 44 20.33 2.12 11.74
CA TRP A 44 20.37 2.73 10.41
C TRP A 44 19.64 1.90 9.36
N ASP A 45 19.75 0.56 9.43
CA ASP A 45 19.01 -0.32 8.52
C ASP A 45 17.51 -0.17 8.72
N ALA A 46 17.06 -0.12 9.96
CA ALA A 46 15.63 0.05 10.25
C ALA A 46 15.13 1.41 9.76
N LEU A 47 15.91 2.47 9.99
CA LEU A 47 15.54 3.81 9.53
C LEU A 47 15.41 3.85 8.01
N GLU A 48 16.35 3.23 7.29
CA GLU A 48 16.28 3.15 5.83
C GLU A 48 14.99 2.50 5.37
N GLU A 49 14.59 1.39 6.01
CA GLU A 49 13.35 0.70 5.67
C GLU A 49 12.13 1.55 5.99
N MET A 50 12.14 2.25 7.11
CA MET A 50 11.05 3.16 7.47
C MET A 50 10.91 4.31 6.48
N GLU A 51 12.03 4.86 6.02
CA GLU A 51 11.99 5.95 5.05
C GLU A 51 11.41 5.48 3.70
N LYS A 52 11.75 4.26 3.29
CA LYS A 52 11.17 3.69 2.08
C LYS A 52 9.65 3.53 2.22
N GLU A 53 9.19 3.05 3.37
CA GLU A 53 7.76 2.89 3.61
C GLU A 53 7.05 4.24 3.73
N ALA A 54 7.68 5.24 4.30
CA ALA A 54 7.12 6.57 4.35
C ALA A 54 6.87 7.11 2.93
N THR A 55 7.82 6.91 2.02
CA THR A 55 7.66 7.28 0.62
C THR A 55 6.48 6.55 -0.02
N THR A 56 6.34 5.25 0.25
CA THR A 56 5.22 4.45 -0.24
C THR A 56 3.88 4.99 0.27
N LEU A 57 3.81 5.30 1.57
CA LEU A 57 2.58 5.84 2.17
C LEU A 57 2.20 7.17 1.54
N HIS A 58 3.16 8.04 1.30
CA HIS A 58 2.90 9.32 0.63
C HIS A 58 2.37 9.10 -0.79
N ALA A 59 2.97 8.19 -1.54
CA ALA A 59 2.53 7.91 -2.91
C ALA A 59 1.11 7.33 -2.97
N CYS A 60 0.72 6.56 -1.97
CA CYS A 60 -0.57 5.88 -1.96
C CYS A 60 -1.68 6.68 -1.29
N LEU A 61 -1.36 7.50 -0.29
CA LEU A 61 -2.36 8.04 0.62
C LEU A 61 -2.47 9.56 0.69
N ASP A 62 -1.46 10.29 0.23
CA ASP A 62 -1.43 11.75 0.44
C ASP A 62 -2.49 12.52 -0.36
N ARG A 63 -2.95 11.99 -1.48
CA ARG A 63 -3.86 12.71 -2.37
C ARG A 63 -5.25 12.09 -2.33
N HIS A 64 -5.88 12.17 -1.17
CA HIS A 64 -7.22 11.62 -0.97
C HIS A 64 -8.26 12.50 -1.65
N SER A 65 -8.57 12.21 -2.90
CA SER A 65 -9.59 12.90 -3.67
C SER A 65 -10.15 11.98 -4.74
N ARG A 66 -11.35 12.29 -5.23
CA ARG A 66 -11.97 11.49 -6.28
C ARG A 66 -11.12 11.43 -7.53
N SER A 67 -10.50 12.54 -7.91
CA SER A 67 -9.68 12.58 -9.13
C SER A 67 -8.38 11.79 -9.01
N ASN A 68 -7.88 11.59 -7.80
CA ASN A 68 -6.64 10.84 -7.57
C ASN A 68 -6.86 9.40 -7.14
N MET A 69 -8.12 9.00 -6.92
CA MET A 69 -8.44 7.66 -6.42
C MET A 69 -7.84 6.55 -7.28
N MET A 70 -7.96 6.65 -8.59
CA MET A 70 -7.48 5.62 -9.49
C MET A 70 -5.96 5.46 -9.41
N ILE A 71 -5.22 6.57 -9.48
CA ILE A 71 -3.76 6.48 -9.42
C ILE A 71 -3.29 5.98 -8.05
N SER A 72 -3.97 6.41 -6.99
CA SER A 72 -3.66 5.91 -5.65
C SER A 72 -3.87 4.40 -5.55
N MET A 73 -4.98 3.89 -6.09
CA MET A 73 -5.26 2.46 -6.07
C MET A 73 -4.28 1.67 -6.92
N LEU A 74 -3.84 2.20 -8.05
CA LEU A 74 -2.80 1.57 -8.86
C LEU A 74 -1.49 1.48 -8.08
N ASN A 75 -1.14 2.55 -7.36
CA ASN A 75 0.05 2.53 -6.51
C ASN A 75 -0.09 1.52 -5.37
N MET A 76 -1.25 1.47 -4.73
CA MET A 76 -1.53 0.50 -3.65
C MET A 76 -1.41 -0.93 -4.16
N ARG A 77 -1.94 -1.21 -5.35
CA ARG A 77 -1.86 -2.53 -5.95
C ARG A 77 -0.42 -2.92 -6.24
N ALA A 78 0.36 -1.97 -6.76
CA ALA A 78 1.75 -2.21 -7.11
C ALA A 78 2.61 -2.57 -5.90
N VAL A 79 2.33 -2.01 -4.73
CA VAL A 79 3.11 -2.28 -3.51
C VAL A 79 2.48 -3.36 -2.63
N GLY A 80 1.39 -3.97 -3.07
CA GLY A 80 0.75 -5.04 -2.32
C GLY A 80 -0.12 -4.58 -1.15
N MET A 81 -0.51 -3.31 -1.12
CA MET A 81 -1.40 -2.79 -0.07
C MET A 81 -2.82 -3.30 -0.24
N ILE A 82 -3.24 -3.53 -1.48
CA ILE A 82 -4.54 -4.12 -1.83
C ILE A 82 -4.35 -5.25 -2.84
N ASN A 83 -5.32 -6.16 -2.87
CA ASN A 83 -5.33 -7.29 -3.79
C ASN A 83 -6.73 -7.43 -4.42
N ALA A 84 -6.90 -8.45 -5.26
CA ALA A 84 -8.17 -8.67 -5.96
C ALA A 84 -9.35 -8.86 -5.02
N GLU A 85 -9.13 -9.54 -3.89
CA GLU A 85 -10.21 -9.79 -2.91
C GLU A 85 -10.71 -8.49 -2.30
N ASP A 86 -9.83 -7.53 -2.09
CA ASP A 86 -10.19 -6.23 -1.53
C ASP A 86 -11.15 -5.47 -2.44
N LEU A 87 -11.13 -5.75 -3.73
CA LEU A 87 -11.90 -5.03 -4.74
C LEU A 87 -13.10 -5.82 -5.26
N ALA A 88 -13.40 -6.97 -4.66
CA ALA A 88 -14.41 -7.88 -5.19
C ALA A 88 -15.81 -7.27 -5.32
N ASP A 89 -16.14 -6.30 -4.45
CA ASP A 89 -17.46 -5.65 -4.51
C ASP A 89 -17.41 -4.22 -5.10
N PHE A 90 -16.28 -3.84 -5.67
CA PHE A 90 -16.19 -2.61 -6.46
C PHE A 90 -16.75 -2.86 -7.86
N SER A 91 -16.98 -1.81 -8.63
CA SER A 91 -17.48 -1.95 -9.99
C SER A 91 -16.50 -2.76 -10.85
N GLU A 92 -17.04 -3.47 -11.85
CA GLU A 92 -16.21 -4.24 -12.78
C GLU A 92 -15.22 -3.34 -13.52
N GLU A 93 -15.66 -2.14 -13.88
CA GLU A 93 -14.82 -1.18 -14.56
C GLU A 93 -13.58 -0.84 -13.72
N LEU A 94 -13.77 -0.58 -12.43
CA LEU A 94 -12.67 -0.26 -11.53
C LEU A 94 -11.76 -1.47 -11.34
N GLN A 95 -12.34 -2.64 -11.16
CA GLN A 95 -11.56 -3.87 -11.01
C GLN A 95 -10.66 -4.12 -12.22
N GLU A 96 -11.19 -3.95 -13.41
CA GLU A 96 -10.42 -4.14 -14.64
C GLU A 96 -9.24 -3.18 -14.70
N LEU A 97 -9.46 -1.91 -14.35
CA LEU A 97 -8.41 -0.91 -14.41
C LEU A 97 -7.32 -1.13 -13.38
N VAL A 98 -7.70 -1.45 -12.15
CA VAL A 98 -6.75 -1.58 -11.05
C VAL A 98 -6.02 -2.92 -11.05
N LEU A 99 -6.72 -3.99 -11.40
CA LEU A 99 -6.17 -5.35 -11.33
C LEU A 99 -5.51 -5.81 -12.64
N GLN A 100 -5.46 -4.95 -13.62
CA GLN A 100 -4.80 -5.25 -14.88
C GLN A 100 -3.35 -5.65 -14.62
N ASP A 101 -2.96 -6.84 -15.07
CA ASP A 101 -1.61 -7.35 -14.87
C ASP A 101 -0.67 -6.79 -15.94
N ARG A 102 0.03 -5.74 -15.58
CA ARG A 102 0.96 -5.08 -16.48
C ARG A 102 2.26 -5.83 -16.68
N GLY A 103 2.59 -6.71 -15.77
CA GLY A 103 3.78 -7.54 -15.86
C GLY A 103 3.74 -8.51 -17.03
N LYS A 104 2.54 -8.91 -17.43
CA LYS A 104 2.35 -9.85 -18.54
C LYS A 104 2.34 -9.18 -19.90
N GLN A 105 2.32 -7.86 -19.94
CA GLN A 105 2.24 -7.09 -21.16
C GLN A 105 3.61 -6.70 -21.71
N GLY A 106 4.62 -7.04 -20.98
CA GLY A 106 5.99 -6.74 -21.36
C GLY A 106 6.48 -7.60 -22.49
#